data_e3fe4ae97a96cc0fa621c920274d3782
#
_entry.id   e3fe4ae97a96cc0fa621c920274d3782
#
_cell.length_a   1.000
_cell.length_b   1.000
_cell.length_c   1.000
_cell.angle_alpha   90.00
_cell.angle_beta   90.00
_cell.angle_gamma   90.00
#
_symmetry.space_group_name_H-M   'P 1'
#
loop_
_entity.id
_entity.type
_entity.pdbx_description
1 polymer ?
#
loop_
_entity_poly.entity_id
_entity_poly.type
_entity_poly.pdbx_seq_one_letter_code
_entity_poly.pdbx_strand_id
1 'polypeptide(L)'
;MPEGDAVRRTARRLHRGISGQVLTRTDFRVPQHATADLSGGVVVETVSRGKHLLTRIDTPDEQVTLHTHLKMEGSWRVLESGRGWSNPAHEVRVVLETGRTTAVGSLLGIVELVPREWEHEVVGHLGPDLLGPDWDEDEALSRLRRAPERPVFEALRDQTLLAGVGTIYAAEVCFVMGVAPGTPVGEVPDLTRMVRRVRQMLDQEWSRSNRLWVYRQRLCRRCGTRVTVTGFGRPGQERTAYWCSHCQR
;
A
#
# COMPACT_ATOMS: atom_id res chain seq x y z
N MET A 1 -6.93 -5.15 4.49
CA MET A 1 -5.60 -5.10 3.85
C MET A 1 -5.22 -3.64 3.71
N PRO A 2 -4.04 -3.23 4.17
CA PRO A 2 -3.53 -1.88 3.94
C PRO A 2 -3.40 -1.59 2.43
N GLU A 3 -3.90 -0.42 2.00
CA GLU A 3 -3.73 0.07 0.63
C GLU A 3 -2.86 1.33 0.65
N GLY A 4 -2.65 1.98 -0.47
CA GLY A 4 -1.71 3.09 -0.60
C GLY A 4 -1.86 4.19 0.45
N ASP A 5 -3.10 4.55 0.83
CA ASP A 5 -3.41 5.52 1.88
C ASP A 5 -2.87 5.11 3.26
N ALA A 6 -3.09 3.84 3.62
CA ALA A 6 -2.64 3.29 4.90
C ALA A 6 -1.11 3.17 4.96
N VAL A 7 -0.49 2.80 3.82
CA VAL A 7 0.97 2.70 3.72
C VAL A 7 1.60 4.10 3.78
N ARG A 8 1.09 5.08 3.04
CA ARG A 8 1.54 6.48 3.11
C ARG A 8 1.43 7.05 4.54
N ARG A 9 0.33 6.78 5.22
CA ARG A 9 0.16 7.19 6.63
C ARG A 9 1.19 6.53 7.54
N THR A 10 1.48 5.26 7.32
CA THR A 10 2.51 4.53 8.07
C THR A 10 3.89 5.11 7.80
N ALA A 11 4.23 5.38 6.53
CA ALA A 11 5.48 6.04 6.14
C ALA A 11 5.65 7.39 6.85
N ARG A 12 4.62 8.24 6.82
CA ARG A 12 4.63 9.55 7.50
C ARG A 12 4.82 9.42 9.02
N ARG A 13 4.27 8.38 9.64
CA ARG A 13 4.45 8.13 11.08
C ARG A 13 5.88 7.70 11.40
N LEU A 14 6.42 6.77 10.63
CA LEU A 14 7.82 6.35 10.75
C LEU A 14 8.76 7.53 10.50
N HIS A 15 8.58 8.25 9.41
CA HIS A 15 9.39 9.42 9.08
C HIS A 15 9.45 10.41 10.24
N ARG A 16 8.31 10.82 10.79
CA ARG A 16 8.26 11.74 11.93
C ARG A 16 8.88 11.17 13.20
N GLY A 17 8.84 9.85 13.36
CA GLY A 17 9.29 9.20 14.58
C GLY A 17 10.78 8.91 14.63
N ILE A 18 11.39 8.59 13.49
CA ILE A 18 12.78 8.10 13.48
C ILE A 18 13.71 8.83 12.49
N SER A 19 13.19 9.61 11.52
CA SER A 19 14.09 10.26 10.54
C SER A 19 14.92 11.36 11.19
N GLY A 20 16.15 11.51 10.71
CA GLY A 20 17.17 12.39 11.26
C GLY A 20 17.80 11.88 12.56
N GLN A 21 17.46 10.68 13.02
CA GLN A 21 17.97 10.11 14.27
C GLN A 21 18.97 8.97 13.99
N VAL A 22 19.94 8.83 14.89
CA VAL A 22 20.89 7.71 14.90
C VAL A 22 20.20 6.49 15.51
N LEU A 23 20.33 5.34 14.87
CA LEU A 23 19.91 4.05 15.39
C LEU A 23 20.87 3.61 16.51
N THR A 24 20.34 3.46 17.71
CA THR A 24 21.11 2.98 18.87
C THR A 24 21.09 1.45 18.95
N ARG A 25 20.06 0.82 18.36
CA ARG A 25 19.93 -0.63 18.25
C ARG A 25 19.02 -1.00 17.11
N THR A 26 19.35 -2.08 16.42
CA THR A 26 18.45 -2.75 15.46
C THR A 26 18.29 -4.23 15.82
N ASP A 27 17.11 -4.79 15.50
CA ASP A 27 16.82 -6.20 15.77
C ASP A 27 15.92 -6.72 14.63
N PHE A 28 16.53 -7.54 13.76
CA PHE A 28 15.83 -8.14 12.62
C PHE A 28 15.51 -9.60 12.94
N ARG A 29 14.23 -9.90 13.13
CA ARG A 29 13.72 -11.22 13.48
C ARG A 29 13.19 -11.99 12.28
N VAL A 30 13.89 -11.87 11.17
CA VAL A 30 13.68 -12.63 9.95
C VAL A 30 14.97 -13.37 9.60
N PRO A 31 14.92 -14.66 9.21
CA PRO A 31 16.13 -15.48 9.08
C PRO A 31 17.21 -14.87 8.17
N GLN A 32 16.81 -14.28 7.04
CA GLN A 32 17.73 -13.69 6.06
C GLN A 32 18.51 -12.47 6.58
N HIS A 33 18.06 -11.83 7.66
CA HIS A 33 18.67 -10.63 8.21
C HIS A 33 18.94 -10.72 9.72
N ALA A 34 18.89 -11.93 10.30
CA ALA A 34 19.02 -12.12 11.74
C ALA A 34 20.37 -11.64 12.33
N THR A 35 21.40 -11.53 11.52
CA THR A 35 22.72 -11.04 11.93
C THR A 35 23.00 -9.61 11.47
N ALA A 36 22.04 -8.96 10.79
CA ALA A 36 22.25 -7.58 10.33
C ALA A 36 22.17 -6.61 11.51
N ASP A 37 23.13 -5.71 11.56
CA ASP A 37 23.16 -4.63 12.55
C ASP A 37 23.40 -3.30 11.83
N LEU A 38 22.46 -2.39 11.95
CA LEU A 38 22.52 -1.03 11.42
C LEU A 38 22.68 0.02 12.52
N SER A 39 23.12 -0.40 13.72
CA SER A 39 23.38 0.51 14.83
C SER A 39 24.48 1.50 14.45
N GLY A 40 24.33 2.77 14.85
CA GLY A 40 25.18 3.87 14.43
C GLY A 40 24.76 4.53 13.11
N GLY A 41 23.90 3.88 12.32
CA GLY A 41 23.37 4.45 11.09
C GLY A 41 22.32 5.54 11.35
N VAL A 42 22.26 6.52 10.44
CA VAL A 42 21.26 7.61 10.49
C VAL A 42 20.08 7.27 9.60
N VAL A 43 18.88 7.30 10.15
CA VAL A 43 17.67 7.19 9.34
C VAL A 43 17.46 8.49 8.57
N VAL A 44 17.65 8.47 7.25
CA VAL A 44 17.49 9.65 6.39
C VAL A 44 16.00 10.01 6.27
N GLU A 45 15.23 9.05 5.81
CA GLU A 45 13.79 9.23 5.62
C GLU A 45 13.05 7.89 5.56
N THR A 46 11.74 7.94 5.71
CA THR A 46 10.82 6.84 5.36
C THR A 46 9.77 7.36 4.40
N VAL A 47 9.66 6.72 3.24
CA VAL A 47 8.68 7.04 2.20
C VAL A 47 7.84 5.83 1.84
N SER A 48 6.71 6.05 1.19
CA SER A 48 5.92 5.00 0.56
C SER A 48 6.06 5.06 -0.96
N ARG A 49 6.06 3.90 -1.60
CA ARG A 49 5.91 3.75 -3.05
C ARG A 49 4.82 2.69 -3.29
N GLY A 50 3.67 3.12 -3.76
CA GLY A 50 2.48 2.26 -3.83
C GLY A 50 2.11 1.69 -2.46
N LYS A 51 2.30 0.37 -2.30
CA LYS A 51 2.05 -0.34 -1.03
C LYS A 51 3.33 -0.75 -0.29
N HIS A 52 4.48 -0.29 -0.76
CA HIS A 52 5.79 -0.56 -0.19
C HIS A 52 6.24 0.58 0.72
N LEU A 53 6.97 0.24 1.77
CA LEU A 53 7.63 1.19 2.67
C LEU A 53 9.13 1.09 2.46
N LEU A 54 9.77 2.22 2.29
CA LEU A 54 11.22 2.35 2.06
C LEU A 54 11.77 3.25 3.17
N THR A 55 12.53 2.67 4.08
CA THR A 55 13.24 3.42 5.13
C THR A 55 14.71 3.46 4.76
N ARG A 56 15.21 4.64 4.40
CA ARG A 56 16.59 4.87 3.95
C ARG A 56 17.48 5.16 5.13
N ILE A 57 18.57 4.43 5.24
CA ILE A 57 19.51 4.48 6.37
C ILE A 57 20.92 4.65 5.81
N ASP A 58 21.65 5.62 6.31
CA ASP A 58 23.08 5.83 6.01
C ASP A 58 23.88 5.31 7.18
N THR A 59 24.62 4.22 6.97
CA THR A 59 25.62 3.73 7.90
C THR A 59 27.02 4.28 7.54
N PRO A 60 28.04 4.14 8.40
CA PRO A 60 29.40 4.54 8.03
C PRO A 60 29.95 3.83 6.78
N ASP A 61 29.49 2.60 6.54
CA ASP A 61 30.05 1.74 5.50
C ASP A 61 29.22 1.72 4.22
N GLU A 62 27.89 1.90 4.33
CA GLU A 62 26.96 1.74 3.19
C GLU A 62 25.69 2.56 3.34
N GLN A 63 25.00 2.77 2.21
CA GLN A 63 23.66 3.32 2.16
C GLN A 63 22.65 2.19 1.92
N VAL A 64 21.79 1.95 2.89
CA VAL A 64 20.83 0.83 2.88
C VAL A 64 19.41 1.35 2.85
N THR A 65 18.55 0.66 2.13
CA THR A 65 17.10 0.80 2.22
C THR A 65 16.51 -0.43 2.89
N LEU A 66 15.86 -0.23 4.04
CA LEU A 66 14.98 -1.23 4.61
C LEU A 66 13.64 -1.18 3.88
N HIS A 67 13.44 -2.15 2.99
CA HIS A 67 12.19 -2.36 2.28
C HIS A 67 11.25 -3.23 3.09
N THR A 68 10.03 -2.75 3.35
CA THR A 68 9.00 -3.53 4.03
C THR A 68 7.65 -3.44 3.33
N HIS A 69 6.84 -4.50 3.48
CA HIS A 69 5.47 -4.54 2.98
C HIS A 69 4.52 -5.09 4.04
N LEU A 70 3.42 -4.38 4.28
CA LEU A 70 2.46 -4.74 5.33
C LEU A 70 1.64 -6.00 5.01
N LYS A 71 1.44 -6.33 3.72
CA LYS A 71 0.54 -7.41 3.29
C LYS A 71 -0.85 -7.29 3.95
N MET A 72 -1.35 -8.34 4.61
CA MET A 72 -2.71 -8.36 5.18
C MET A 72 -2.76 -7.85 6.63
N GLU A 73 -1.77 -8.19 7.44
CA GLU A 73 -1.80 -8.08 8.91
C GLU A 73 -0.65 -7.24 9.47
N GLY A 74 0.35 -6.95 8.62
CA GLY A 74 1.54 -6.21 9.02
C GLY A 74 1.22 -4.80 9.50
N SER A 75 1.99 -4.35 10.46
CA SER A 75 1.86 -3.01 11.04
C SER A 75 3.19 -2.49 11.55
N TRP A 76 3.30 -1.17 11.60
CA TRP A 76 4.37 -0.46 12.27
C TRP A 76 3.82 0.39 13.41
N ARG A 77 4.48 0.36 14.56
CA ARG A 77 4.22 1.23 15.70
C ARG A 77 5.46 2.03 16.04
N VAL A 78 5.29 3.29 16.39
CA VAL A 78 6.36 4.14 16.92
C VAL A 78 5.98 4.48 18.34
N LEU A 79 6.88 4.20 19.26
CA LEU A 79 6.74 4.35 20.70
C LEU A 79 7.87 5.23 21.24
N GLU A 80 7.71 5.81 22.41
CA GLU A 80 8.80 6.46 23.13
C GLU A 80 9.85 5.41 23.53
N SER A 81 11.12 5.80 23.51
CA SER A 81 12.23 4.91 23.93
C SER A 81 12.03 4.42 25.34
N GLY A 82 12.36 3.15 25.58
CA GLY A 82 12.16 2.48 26.87
C GLY A 82 10.73 2.03 27.16
N ARG A 83 9.76 2.39 26.33
CA ARG A 83 8.39 1.91 26.46
C ARG A 83 8.26 0.53 25.81
N GLY A 84 7.83 -0.46 26.60
CA GLY A 84 7.54 -1.80 26.09
C GLY A 84 6.41 -1.81 25.06
N TRP A 85 6.49 -2.71 24.09
CA TRP A 85 5.40 -2.97 23.13
C TRP A 85 4.56 -4.16 23.55
N SER A 86 3.28 -4.15 23.18
CA SER A 86 2.31 -5.19 23.53
C SER A 86 2.21 -6.34 22.54
N ASN A 87 2.93 -6.27 21.41
CA ASN A 87 2.89 -7.34 20.41
C ASN A 87 3.59 -8.59 20.93
N PRO A 88 3.04 -9.78 20.68
CA PRO A 88 3.73 -11.04 20.96
C PRO A 88 5.11 -11.08 20.29
N ALA A 89 6.11 -11.63 20.97
CA ALA A 89 7.49 -11.64 20.50
C ALA A 89 7.64 -12.32 19.10
N HIS A 90 6.84 -13.38 18.87
CA HIS A 90 6.85 -14.13 17.61
C HIS A 90 6.24 -13.37 16.41
N GLU A 91 5.48 -12.31 16.66
CA GLU A 91 4.94 -11.44 15.60
C GLU A 91 5.92 -10.35 15.17
N VAL A 92 6.84 -9.96 16.05
CA VAL A 92 7.81 -8.90 15.76
C VAL A 92 8.80 -9.37 14.69
N ARG A 93 9.01 -8.53 13.69
CA ARG A 93 9.92 -8.78 12.57
C ARG A 93 11.12 -7.84 12.55
N VAL A 94 10.89 -6.59 12.96
CA VAL A 94 11.92 -5.55 12.96
C VAL A 94 11.73 -4.64 14.16
N VAL A 95 12.81 -4.31 14.83
CA VAL A 95 12.87 -3.24 15.85
C VAL A 95 13.97 -2.26 15.45
N LEU A 96 13.63 -0.98 15.38
CA LEU A 96 14.57 0.12 15.18
C LEU A 96 14.48 1.04 16.39
N GLU A 97 15.55 1.11 17.18
CA GLU A 97 15.63 1.97 18.36
C GLU A 97 16.51 3.17 18.08
N THR A 98 16.07 4.31 18.54
CA THR A 98 16.82 5.57 18.56
C THR A 98 16.91 6.07 19.99
N GLY A 99 17.64 7.15 20.24
CA GLY A 99 17.69 7.74 21.58
C GLY A 99 16.35 8.25 22.10
N ARG A 100 15.33 8.41 21.23
CA ARG A 100 14.02 8.98 21.59
C ARG A 100 12.86 8.05 21.36
N THR A 101 12.93 7.19 20.37
CA THR A 101 11.80 6.37 19.91
C THR A 101 12.23 4.95 19.57
N THR A 102 11.26 4.06 19.66
CA THR A 102 11.37 2.68 19.17
C THR A 102 10.29 2.44 18.12
N ALA A 103 10.69 2.09 16.90
CA ALA A 103 9.79 1.66 15.84
C ALA A 103 9.76 0.13 15.80
N VAL A 104 8.55 -0.45 15.90
CA VAL A 104 8.34 -1.90 15.94
C VAL A 104 7.49 -2.31 14.75
N GLY A 105 8.04 -3.14 13.87
CA GLY A 105 7.37 -3.77 12.73
C GLY A 105 6.93 -5.19 13.10
N SER A 106 5.62 -5.42 13.03
CA SER A 106 5.01 -6.72 13.37
C SER A 106 4.26 -7.30 12.18
N LEU A 107 4.31 -8.63 12.02
CA LEU A 107 3.64 -9.40 10.96
C LEU A 107 3.90 -8.83 9.55
N LEU A 108 5.06 -8.21 9.36
CA LEU A 108 5.47 -7.70 8.04
C LEU A 108 5.64 -8.87 7.07
N GLY A 109 4.98 -8.77 5.91
CA GLY A 109 5.02 -9.85 4.92
C GLY A 109 6.25 -9.81 4.02
N ILE A 110 6.98 -8.68 3.99
CA ILE A 110 8.30 -8.53 3.35
C ILE A 110 9.16 -7.71 4.32
N VAL A 111 10.39 -8.13 4.50
CA VAL A 111 11.47 -7.41 5.19
C VAL A 111 12.74 -7.70 4.42
N GLU A 112 13.29 -6.70 3.76
CA GLU A 112 14.50 -6.81 2.94
C GLU A 112 15.42 -5.62 3.22
N LEU A 113 16.70 -5.88 3.29
CA LEU A 113 17.76 -4.86 3.29
C LEU A 113 18.40 -4.88 1.91
N VAL A 114 18.33 -3.76 1.21
CA VAL A 114 18.90 -3.61 -0.13
C VAL A 114 19.82 -2.41 -0.18
N PRO A 115 20.95 -2.47 -0.88
CA PRO A 115 21.75 -1.29 -1.18
C PRO A 115 20.84 -0.22 -1.80
N ARG A 116 21.00 1.05 -1.41
CA ARG A 116 20.13 2.13 -1.89
C ARG A 116 20.10 2.26 -3.41
N GLU A 117 21.22 2.05 -4.05
CA GLU A 117 21.35 2.07 -5.51
C GLU A 117 20.50 1.00 -6.20
N TRP A 118 20.14 -0.09 -5.48
CA TRP A 118 19.31 -1.19 -5.98
C TRP A 118 17.84 -1.10 -5.53
N GLU A 119 17.45 0.01 -4.95
CA GLU A 119 16.04 0.25 -4.54
C GLU A 119 15.07 0.07 -5.72
N HIS A 120 15.53 0.36 -6.94
CA HIS A 120 14.75 0.16 -8.15
C HIS A 120 14.41 -1.32 -8.44
N GLU A 121 15.20 -2.28 -7.96
CA GLU A 121 14.91 -3.71 -8.12
C GLU A 121 13.62 -4.12 -7.38
N VAL A 122 13.34 -3.49 -6.25
CA VAL A 122 12.18 -3.83 -5.42
C VAL A 122 10.92 -3.03 -5.76
N VAL A 123 11.03 -1.85 -6.34
CA VAL A 123 9.89 -0.97 -6.64
C VAL A 123 9.83 -0.44 -8.08
N GLY A 124 10.85 -0.67 -8.91
CA GLY A 124 10.92 -0.15 -10.29
C GLY A 124 9.89 -0.76 -11.24
N HIS A 125 9.36 -1.96 -10.90
CA HIS A 125 8.30 -2.59 -11.65
C HIS A 125 6.93 -1.93 -11.47
N LEU A 126 6.78 -1.03 -10.49
CA LEU A 126 5.52 -0.38 -10.19
C LEU A 126 5.17 0.68 -11.23
N GLY A 127 3.89 0.79 -11.52
CA GLY A 127 3.34 1.89 -12.31
C GLY A 127 3.37 3.23 -11.55
N PRO A 128 2.83 4.30 -12.16
CA PRO A 128 2.68 5.59 -11.50
C PRO A 128 2.00 5.46 -10.13
N ASP A 129 2.61 6.03 -9.09
CA ASP A 129 2.05 5.99 -7.75
C ASP A 129 1.03 7.13 -7.58
N LEU A 130 -0.22 6.78 -7.35
CA LEU A 130 -1.31 7.74 -7.14
C LEU A 130 -1.05 8.75 -6.02
N LEU A 131 -0.22 8.39 -5.05
CA LEU A 131 0.12 9.24 -3.90
C LEU A 131 1.59 9.68 -3.90
N GLY A 132 2.34 9.28 -4.90
CA GLY A 132 3.74 9.65 -5.09
C GLY A 132 3.93 11.09 -5.56
N PRO A 133 5.13 11.66 -5.34
CA PRO A 133 5.47 12.99 -5.82
C PRO A 133 5.62 13.04 -7.35
N ASP A 134 5.90 11.90 -7.96
CA ASP A 134 6.11 11.67 -9.39
C ASP A 134 4.83 11.17 -10.10
N TRP A 135 3.66 11.55 -9.60
CA TRP A 135 2.39 11.18 -10.20
C TRP A 135 2.27 11.73 -11.62
N ASP A 136 2.08 10.82 -12.56
CA ASP A 136 1.83 11.10 -13.98
C ASP A 136 0.51 10.46 -14.41
N GLU A 137 -0.50 11.29 -14.69
CA GLU A 137 -1.83 10.85 -15.09
C GLU A 137 -1.83 10.28 -16.51
N ASP A 138 -1.08 10.90 -17.42
CA ASP A 138 -1.06 10.48 -18.82
C ASP A 138 -0.39 9.13 -18.98
N GLU A 139 0.70 8.88 -18.26
CA GLU A 139 1.36 7.57 -18.22
C GLU A 139 0.44 6.51 -17.58
N ALA A 140 -0.27 6.83 -16.49
CA ALA A 140 -1.22 5.92 -15.87
C ALA A 140 -2.34 5.53 -16.83
N LEU A 141 -2.93 6.50 -17.53
CA LEU A 141 -3.97 6.27 -18.53
C LEU A 141 -3.44 5.48 -19.73
N SER A 142 -2.23 5.81 -20.20
CA SER A 142 -1.55 5.06 -21.27
C SER A 142 -1.40 3.59 -20.92
N ARG A 143 -0.90 3.29 -19.72
CA ARG A 143 -0.74 1.90 -19.24
C ARG A 143 -2.07 1.16 -19.15
N LEU A 144 -3.10 1.77 -18.57
CA LEU A 144 -4.43 1.16 -18.46
C LEU A 144 -5.02 0.83 -19.84
N ARG A 145 -4.85 1.70 -20.83
CA ARG A 145 -5.38 1.53 -22.21
C ARG A 145 -4.66 0.46 -23.03
N ARG A 146 -3.52 -0.08 -22.59
CA ARG A 146 -2.78 -1.14 -23.32
C ARG A 146 -3.54 -2.47 -23.39
N ALA A 147 -4.46 -2.71 -22.46
CA ALA A 147 -5.30 -3.91 -22.43
C ALA A 147 -6.78 -3.50 -22.29
N PRO A 148 -7.39 -2.93 -23.37
CA PRO A 148 -8.72 -2.35 -23.31
C PRO A 148 -9.82 -3.36 -22.99
N GLU A 149 -9.62 -4.64 -23.28
CA GLU A 149 -10.54 -5.75 -23.00
C GLU A 149 -10.50 -6.23 -21.54
N ARG A 150 -9.49 -5.81 -20.79
CA ARG A 150 -9.31 -6.27 -19.40
C ARG A 150 -10.39 -5.69 -18.47
N PRO A 151 -10.98 -6.47 -17.54
CA PRO A 151 -11.90 -5.96 -16.54
C PRO A 151 -11.28 -4.79 -15.75
N VAL A 152 -12.01 -3.69 -15.64
CA VAL A 152 -11.49 -2.46 -14.99
C VAL A 152 -11.10 -2.68 -13.53
N PHE A 153 -11.81 -3.54 -12.81
CA PHE A 153 -11.46 -3.90 -11.43
C PHE A 153 -10.07 -4.56 -11.34
N GLU A 154 -9.71 -5.41 -12.30
CA GLU A 154 -8.40 -6.04 -12.35
C GLU A 154 -7.32 -5.02 -12.73
N ALA A 155 -7.58 -4.23 -13.77
CA ALA A 155 -6.63 -3.22 -14.27
C ALA A 155 -6.28 -2.19 -13.19
N LEU A 156 -7.27 -1.66 -12.47
CA LEU A 156 -7.05 -0.70 -11.37
C LEU A 156 -6.19 -1.27 -10.24
N ARG A 157 -6.21 -2.56 -10.00
CA ARG A 157 -5.48 -3.22 -8.90
C ARG A 157 -4.11 -3.71 -9.29
N ASP A 158 -3.80 -3.70 -10.56
CA ASP A 158 -2.48 -4.09 -11.07
C ASP A 158 -1.45 -3.02 -10.74
N GLN A 159 -0.54 -3.35 -9.82
CA GLN A 159 0.45 -2.41 -9.34
C GLN A 159 1.45 -1.98 -10.41
N THR A 160 1.58 -2.72 -11.50
CA THR A 160 2.42 -2.35 -12.65
C THR A 160 1.77 -1.31 -13.55
N LEU A 161 0.44 -1.19 -13.50
CA LEU A 161 -0.33 -0.19 -14.24
C LEU A 161 -0.58 1.05 -13.38
N LEU A 162 -0.92 0.84 -12.10
CA LEU A 162 -1.35 1.89 -11.17
C LEU A 162 -1.01 1.51 -9.73
N ALA A 163 0.02 2.12 -9.15
CA ALA A 163 0.46 1.75 -7.83
C ALA A 163 -0.42 2.38 -6.72
N GLY A 164 -0.68 1.58 -5.66
CA GLY A 164 -1.39 2.01 -4.46
C GLY A 164 -2.83 1.49 -4.35
N VAL A 165 -3.53 1.27 -5.46
CA VAL A 165 -4.93 0.78 -5.43
C VAL A 165 -4.99 -0.68 -5.02
N GLY A 166 -5.93 -1.00 -4.16
CA GLY A 166 -6.27 -2.38 -3.81
C GLY A 166 -7.76 -2.66 -3.99
N THR A 167 -8.24 -3.70 -3.33
CA THR A 167 -9.61 -4.20 -3.49
C THR A 167 -10.68 -3.21 -3.01
N ILE A 168 -10.39 -2.48 -1.91
CA ILE A 168 -11.34 -1.51 -1.35
C ILE A 168 -11.56 -0.37 -2.35
N TYR A 169 -10.47 0.27 -2.76
CA TYR A 169 -10.56 1.43 -3.65
C TYR A 169 -11.04 1.08 -5.05
N ALA A 170 -10.65 -0.08 -5.60
CA ALA A 170 -11.16 -0.53 -6.88
C ALA A 170 -12.67 -0.79 -6.84
N ALA A 171 -13.18 -1.46 -5.80
CA ALA A 171 -14.63 -1.69 -5.67
C ALA A 171 -15.41 -0.38 -5.48
N GLU A 172 -14.92 0.48 -4.60
CA GLU A 172 -15.61 1.74 -4.26
C GLU A 172 -15.57 2.75 -5.42
N VAL A 173 -14.45 2.87 -6.17
CA VAL A 173 -14.41 3.77 -7.34
C VAL A 173 -15.31 3.27 -8.46
N CYS A 174 -15.36 1.96 -8.73
CA CYS A 174 -16.30 1.39 -9.68
C CYS A 174 -17.75 1.74 -9.28
N PHE A 175 -18.09 1.63 -7.99
CA PHE A 175 -19.41 2.02 -7.49
C PHE A 175 -19.70 3.51 -7.66
N VAL A 176 -18.76 4.38 -7.28
CA VAL A 176 -18.93 5.83 -7.35
C VAL A 176 -19.10 6.30 -8.80
N MET A 177 -18.43 5.62 -9.73
CA MET A 177 -18.51 5.90 -11.18
C MET A 177 -19.70 5.22 -11.86
N GLY A 178 -20.44 4.33 -11.16
CA GLY A 178 -21.57 3.59 -11.73
C GLY A 178 -21.17 2.50 -12.72
N VAL A 179 -19.90 2.08 -12.70
CA VAL A 179 -19.32 1.11 -13.63
C VAL A 179 -19.25 -0.27 -12.97
N ALA A 180 -19.69 -1.32 -13.66
CA ALA A 180 -19.54 -2.68 -13.17
C ALA A 180 -18.06 -3.11 -13.13
N PRO A 181 -17.62 -3.92 -12.14
CA PRO A 181 -16.22 -4.33 -12.02
C PRO A 181 -15.67 -5.09 -13.23
N GLY A 182 -16.56 -5.81 -13.93
CA GLY A 182 -16.25 -6.59 -15.13
C GLY A 182 -16.21 -5.78 -16.42
N THR A 183 -16.60 -4.51 -16.41
CA THR A 183 -16.57 -3.65 -17.60
C THR A 183 -15.14 -3.60 -18.16
N PRO A 184 -14.95 -3.85 -19.47
CA PRO A 184 -13.65 -3.68 -20.12
C PRO A 184 -13.14 -2.24 -19.96
N VAL A 185 -11.84 -2.07 -19.76
CA VAL A 185 -11.21 -0.74 -19.61
C VAL A 185 -11.59 0.19 -20.77
N GLY A 186 -11.62 -0.34 -22.02
CA GLY A 186 -11.97 0.43 -23.21
C GLY A 186 -13.43 0.87 -23.27
N GLU A 187 -14.31 0.26 -22.50
CA GLU A 187 -15.73 0.56 -22.43
C GLU A 187 -16.11 1.43 -21.22
N VAL A 188 -15.14 1.77 -20.37
CA VAL A 188 -15.38 2.70 -19.24
C VAL A 188 -15.70 4.09 -19.80
N PRO A 189 -16.88 4.66 -19.52
CA PRO A 189 -17.35 5.90 -20.14
C PRO A 189 -16.39 7.09 -19.95
N ASP A 190 -15.74 7.16 -18.79
CA ASP A 190 -14.76 8.21 -18.46
C ASP A 190 -13.66 7.64 -17.57
N LEU A 191 -12.68 6.99 -18.19
CA LEU A 191 -11.52 6.39 -17.51
C LEU A 191 -10.68 7.47 -16.82
N THR A 192 -10.52 8.64 -17.42
CA THR A 192 -9.75 9.75 -16.84
C THR A 192 -10.37 10.21 -15.53
N ARG A 193 -11.67 10.43 -15.52
CA ARG A 193 -12.39 10.80 -14.30
C ARG A 193 -12.31 9.68 -13.25
N MET A 194 -12.34 8.42 -13.64
CA MET A 194 -12.19 7.28 -12.72
C MET A 194 -10.81 7.29 -12.04
N VAL A 195 -9.74 7.50 -12.78
CA VAL A 195 -8.36 7.59 -12.27
C VAL A 195 -8.22 8.78 -11.32
N ARG A 196 -8.71 9.95 -11.70
CA ARG A 196 -8.73 11.12 -10.80
C ARG A 196 -9.53 10.86 -9.53
N ARG A 197 -10.65 10.17 -9.65
CA ARG A 197 -11.52 9.86 -8.51
C ARG A 197 -10.87 8.89 -7.54
N VAL A 198 -10.24 7.82 -8.01
CA VAL A 198 -9.56 6.88 -7.11
C VAL A 198 -8.36 7.54 -6.42
N ARG A 199 -7.63 8.42 -7.10
CA ARG A 199 -6.56 9.23 -6.50
C ARG A 199 -7.11 10.12 -5.37
N GLN A 200 -8.18 10.85 -5.63
CA GLN A 200 -8.83 11.68 -4.62
C GLN A 200 -9.29 10.87 -3.41
N MET A 201 -9.89 9.69 -3.64
CA MET A 201 -10.35 8.82 -2.57
C MET A 201 -9.19 8.30 -1.71
N LEU A 202 -8.06 7.94 -2.32
CA LEU A 202 -6.84 7.54 -1.61
C LEU A 202 -6.27 8.71 -0.80
N ASP A 203 -6.19 9.89 -1.37
CA ASP A 203 -5.68 11.09 -0.70
C ASP A 203 -6.53 11.46 0.53
N GLN A 204 -7.85 11.32 0.42
CA GLN A 204 -8.82 11.55 1.50
C GLN A 204 -8.94 10.39 2.49
N GLU A 205 -8.13 9.34 2.37
CA GLU A 205 -8.19 8.14 3.22
C GLU A 205 -9.60 7.54 3.32
N TRP A 206 -10.30 7.44 2.18
CA TRP A 206 -11.70 7.00 2.09
C TRP A 206 -11.94 5.65 2.78
N SER A 207 -10.97 4.75 2.77
CA SER A 207 -11.07 3.44 3.41
C SER A 207 -11.31 3.50 4.93
N ARG A 208 -10.97 4.62 5.57
CA ARG A 208 -11.20 4.87 7.00
C ARG A 208 -12.58 5.47 7.29
N SER A 209 -13.23 5.98 6.26
CA SER A 209 -14.58 6.50 6.44
C SER A 209 -15.55 5.33 6.62
N ASN A 210 -16.50 5.45 7.56
CA ASN A 210 -17.61 4.50 7.66
C ASN A 210 -18.59 4.62 6.46
N ARG A 211 -18.10 5.13 5.32
CA ARG A 211 -18.90 5.51 4.15
C ARG A 211 -18.68 4.60 2.95
N LEU A 212 -18.08 3.41 3.13
CA LEU A 212 -17.95 2.43 2.06
C LEU A 212 -19.34 2.00 1.58
N TRP A 213 -19.56 2.07 0.27
CA TRP A 213 -20.86 1.84 -0.35
C TRP A 213 -21.16 0.37 -0.55
N VAL A 214 -20.16 -0.40 -1.00
CA VAL A 214 -20.35 -1.81 -1.38
C VAL A 214 -19.32 -2.74 -0.74
N TYR A 215 -18.10 -2.28 -0.48
CA TYR A 215 -17.06 -3.15 0.03
C TYR A 215 -17.43 -3.77 1.38
N ARG A 216 -17.55 -5.11 1.41
CA ARG A 216 -17.98 -5.91 2.56
C ARG A 216 -19.35 -5.49 3.15
N GLN A 217 -20.19 -4.85 2.34
CA GLN A 217 -21.57 -4.55 2.74
C GLN A 217 -22.49 -5.72 2.32
N ARG A 218 -23.51 -6.00 3.13
CA ARG A 218 -24.57 -6.94 2.77
C ARG A 218 -25.55 -6.32 1.79
N LEU A 219 -25.87 -5.05 2.00
CA LEU A 219 -26.77 -4.25 1.18
C LEU A 219 -26.06 -3.00 0.69
N CYS A 220 -26.35 -2.60 -0.54
CA CYS A 220 -25.88 -1.35 -1.11
C CYS A 220 -26.39 -0.17 -0.28
N ARG A 221 -25.50 0.68 0.18
CA ARG A 221 -25.87 1.83 1.02
C ARG A 221 -26.62 2.94 0.26
N ARG A 222 -26.64 2.89 -1.08
CA ARG A 222 -27.38 3.87 -1.91
C ARG A 222 -28.83 3.42 -2.17
N CYS A 223 -29.05 2.16 -2.56
CA CYS A 223 -30.35 1.70 -3.05
C CYS A 223 -30.95 0.51 -2.28
N GLY A 224 -30.24 -0.05 -1.29
CA GLY A 224 -30.70 -1.19 -0.50
C GLY A 224 -30.63 -2.56 -1.21
N THR A 225 -30.26 -2.62 -2.49
CA THR A 225 -30.09 -3.89 -3.21
C THR A 225 -29.00 -4.73 -2.58
N ARG A 226 -29.14 -6.04 -2.58
CA ARG A 226 -28.13 -6.97 -2.11
C ARG A 226 -26.84 -6.80 -2.92
N VAL A 227 -25.72 -6.64 -2.22
CA VAL A 227 -24.39 -6.53 -2.86
C VAL A 227 -24.02 -7.87 -3.49
N THR A 228 -23.63 -7.83 -4.75
CA THR A 228 -23.09 -8.96 -5.50
C THR A 228 -21.62 -9.14 -5.19
N VAL A 229 -21.17 -10.38 -5.11
CA VAL A 229 -19.79 -10.75 -4.82
C VAL A 229 -19.29 -11.62 -5.96
N THR A 230 -18.23 -11.17 -6.65
CA THR A 230 -17.69 -11.84 -7.85
C THR A 230 -16.18 -11.95 -7.74
N GLY A 231 -15.61 -13.10 -8.10
CA GLY A 231 -14.15 -13.28 -8.23
C GLY A 231 -13.65 -12.75 -9.57
N PHE A 232 -12.52 -12.04 -9.56
CA PHE A 232 -11.81 -11.56 -10.74
C PHE A 232 -10.33 -11.95 -10.66
N GLY A 233 -9.76 -12.36 -11.77
CA GLY A 233 -8.38 -12.80 -11.90
C GLY A 233 -8.24 -14.22 -12.42
N ARG A 234 -7.02 -14.72 -12.43
CA ARG A 234 -6.74 -16.11 -12.86
C ARG A 234 -7.32 -17.10 -11.84
N PRO A 235 -7.79 -18.29 -12.29
CA PRO A 235 -8.24 -19.35 -11.39
C PRO A 235 -7.22 -19.64 -10.27
N GLY A 236 -7.70 -19.66 -9.01
CA GLY A 236 -6.87 -19.86 -7.82
C GLY A 236 -6.15 -18.59 -7.30
N GLN A 237 -6.24 -17.48 -8.02
CA GLN A 237 -5.68 -16.19 -7.62
C GLN A 237 -6.72 -15.05 -7.66
N GLU A 238 -7.99 -15.43 -7.70
CA GLU A 238 -9.07 -14.47 -7.80
C GLU A 238 -9.10 -13.52 -6.61
N ARG A 239 -9.51 -12.31 -6.90
CA ARG A 239 -9.79 -11.27 -5.90
C ARG A 239 -11.27 -10.91 -5.95
N THR A 240 -11.85 -10.86 -4.79
CA THR A 240 -13.27 -10.61 -4.62
C THR A 240 -13.60 -9.14 -4.88
N ALA A 241 -14.45 -8.88 -5.86
CA ALA A 241 -15.12 -7.59 -6.06
C ALA A 241 -16.48 -7.60 -5.38
N TYR A 242 -16.82 -6.47 -4.77
CA TYR A 242 -18.13 -6.17 -4.17
C TYR A 242 -18.77 -5.08 -5.02
N TRP A 243 -19.98 -5.29 -5.49
CA TRP A 243 -20.65 -4.34 -6.35
C TRP A 243 -22.18 -4.43 -6.28
N CYS A 244 -22.87 -3.40 -6.74
CA CYS A 244 -24.32 -3.34 -6.77
C CYS A 244 -24.83 -3.41 -8.21
N SER A 245 -25.49 -4.51 -8.58
CA SER A 245 -26.03 -4.72 -9.94
C SER A 245 -27.14 -3.72 -10.33
N HIS A 246 -27.72 -3.01 -9.36
CA HIS A 246 -28.71 -1.95 -9.64
C HIS A 246 -28.03 -0.59 -9.92
N CYS A 247 -26.92 -0.28 -9.22
CA CYS A 247 -26.25 1.02 -9.32
C CYS A 247 -25.10 1.06 -10.32
N GLN A 248 -24.60 -0.10 -10.74
CA GLN A 248 -23.42 -0.25 -11.62
C GLN A 248 -23.83 -1.05 -12.88
N ARG A 249 -23.46 -0.56 -14.01
CA ARG A 249 -23.79 -1.15 -15.31
C ARG A 249 -22.53 -1.30 -16.17
#